data_e36b9fdb72f0c8adf7a8204c66c8e380
#
_entry.id   e36b9fdb72f0c8adf7a8204c66c8e380
#
_cell.length_a   1.000
_cell.length_b   1.000
_cell.length_c   1.000
_cell.angle_alpha   90.00
_cell.angle_beta   90.00
_cell.angle_gamma   90.00
#
_symmetry.space_group_name_H-M   'P 1'
#
loop_
_entity.id
_entity.type
_entity.pdbx_description
1 polymer ?
#
loop_
_entity_poly.entity_id
_entity_poly.type
_entity_poly.pdbx_seq_one_letter_code
_entity_poly.pdbx_strand_id
1 'polypeptide(L)'
;MKHLYYIAALAATFLTAMPLHAQEEAENDATQQQQTRRRSPQASRGERNDKKDTGLPELTVRAQDMNERLTQEIGYARWMRIIYRQVDLMKEQNAPLYYPTRPMNGQMNLFSVIFQLLGENKIKAYEYLDGYEEFDEAHLINFKDLLDRFYILYEEIPGRAGEEPTFVINESDIPAADVRSYYVKEAWYFDQNNSAFDVKILAICPILTSTGDMGETTMPMFWLPYENIRPYISNSYIMTSNMNNAMTFTMDDYFRRRMFEGDIIKTQNLMNLPLQAYCPTPDSLKNEQARIEGQLTGFEKSLWYQPDTTQVA
;
A
#
# COMPACT_ATOMS: atom_id res chain seq x y z
N MET A 1 14.48 -10.47 -60.13
CA MET A 1 13.23 -11.26 -60.13
C MET A 1 13.41 -12.74 -60.56
N LYS A 2 14.62 -13.25 -60.76
CA LYS A 2 14.85 -14.66 -61.14
C LYS A 2 15.21 -15.60 -59.96
N HIS A 3 15.49 -15.08 -58.78
CA HIS A 3 15.85 -15.87 -57.60
C HIS A 3 14.69 -16.26 -56.68
N LEU A 4 13.49 -15.66 -56.88
CA LEU A 4 12.33 -15.94 -56.04
C LEU A 4 11.57 -17.21 -56.45
N TYR A 5 11.76 -17.68 -57.69
CA TYR A 5 11.08 -18.89 -58.19
C TYR A 5 11.76 -20.21 -57.83
N TYR A 6 13.02 -20.17 -57.42
CA TYR A 6 13.75 -21.40 -57.04
C TYR A 6 13.47 -21.88 -55.62
N ILE A 7 13.03 -20.97 -54.74
CA ILE A 7 12.71 -21.33 -53.35
C ILE A 7 11.32 -21.98 -53.24
N ALA A 8 10.37 -21.60 -54.14
CA ALA A 8 9.03 -22.19 -54.14
C ALA A 8 9.01 -23.62 -54.74
N ALA A 9 9.97 -23.96 -55.63
CA ALA A 9 10.04 -25.30 -56.23
C ALA A 9 10.66 -26.36 -55.32
N LEU A 10 11.48 -25.98 -54.35
CA LEU A 10 12.12 -26.91 -53.40
C LEU A 10 11.19 -27.29 -52.21
N ALA A 11 10.17 -26.48 -51.91
CA ALA A 11 9.19 -26.79 -50.86
C ALA A 11 8.10 -27.78 -51.32
N ALA A 12 7.87 -27.91 -52.63
CA ALA A 12 6.83 -28.79 -53.16
C ALA A 12 7.29 -30.26 -53.36
N THR A 13 8.60 -30.51 -53.38
CA THR A 13 9.14 -31.87 -53.55
C THR A 13 9.39 -32.66 -52.26
N PHE A 14 9.27 -32.03 -51.10
CA PHE A 14 9.46 -32.71 -49.81
C PHE A 14 8.17 -33.29 -49.23
N LEU A 15 6.99 -32.99 -49.82
CA LEU A 15 5.69 -33.44 -49.27
C LEU A 15 5.24 -34.82 -49.79
N THR A 16 5.97 -35.46 -50.73
CA THR A 16 5.53 -36.71 -51.37
C THR A 16 6.29 -37.96 -50.95
N ALA A 17 7.17 -37.90 -49.96
CA ALA A 17 8.04 -39.04 -49.57
C ALA A 17 7.87 -39.45 -48.09
N MET A 18 6.70 -39.24 -47.47
CA MET A 18 6.42 -39.82 -46.16
C MET A 18 5.75 -41.23 -46.35
N PRO A 19 6.20 -42.26 -45.66
CA PRO A 19 5.56 -43.58 -45.75
C PRO A 19 4.15 -43.50 -45.12
N LEU A 20 3.22 -44.22 -45.72
CA LEU A 20 1.78 -44.26 -45.39
C LEU A 20 1.51 -44.49 -43.90
N HIS A 21 2.44 -45.14 -43.18
CA HIS A 21 2.35 -45.46 -41.75
C HIS A 21 2.51 -44.24 -40.84
N ALA A 22 3.24 -43.22 -41.26
CA ALA A 22 3.43 -42.01 -40.49
C ALA A 22 2.22 -41.04 -40.60
N GLN A 23 1.39 -41.18 -41.63
CA GLN A 23 0.15 -40.41 -41.76
C GLN A 23 -0.95 -40.94 -40.85
N GLU A 24 -1.03 -42.26 -40.61
CA GLU A 24 -2.00 -42.86 -39.71
C GLU A 24 -1.75 -42.52 -38.22
N GLU A 25 -0.47 -42.43 -37.81
CA GLU A 25 -0.10 -42.04 -36.46
C GLU A 25 -0.37 -40.54 -36.21
N ALA A 26 -0.16 -39.66 -37.24
CA ALA A 26 -0.42 -38.23 -37.12
C ALA A 26 -1.92 -37.91 -37.06
N GLU A 27 -2.77 -38.68 -37.76
CA GLU A 27 -4.23 -38.53 -37.69
C GLU A 27 -4.80 -39.05 -36.37
N ASN A 28 -4.23 -40.15 -35.84
CA ASN A 28 -4.65 -40.67 -34.54
C ASN A 28 -4.24 -39.75 -33.38
N ASP A 29 -3.08 -39.11 -33.42
CA ASP A 29 -2.65 -38.13 -32.43
C ASP A 29 -3.51 -36.84 -32.48
N ALA A 30 -3.87 -36.37 -33.67
CA ALA A 30 -4.76 -35.24 -33.82
C ALA A 30 -6.18 -35.52 -33.28
N THR A 31 -6.66 -36.75 -33.45
CA THR A 31 -7.98 -37.17 -32.97
C THR A 31 -7.98 -37.38 -31.45
N GLN A 32 -6.89 -37.89 -30.87
CA GLN A 32 -6.75 -37.98 -29.41
C GLN A 32 -6.61 -36.63 -28.74
N GLN A 33 -5.91 -35.67 -29.33
CA GLN A 33 -5.82 -34.30 -28.81
C GLN A 33 -7.15 -33.55 -28.90
N GLN A 34 -8.00 -33.84 -29.87
CA GLN A 34 -9.34 -33.26 -29.93
C GLN A 34 -10.32 -33.89 -28.93
N GLN A 35 -10.16 -35.18 -28.59
CA GLN A 35 -10.99 -35.83 -27.58
C GLN A 35 -10.58 -35.44 -26.14
N THR A 36 -9.30 -35.19 -25.87
CA THR A 36 -8.84 -34.70 -24.57
C THR A 36 -9.24 -33.24 -24.35
N ARG A 37 -9.37 -32.40 -25.39
CA ARG A 37 -9.88 -31.03 -25.25
C ARG A 37 -11.39 -30.93 -24.99
N ARG A 38 -12.17 -31.99 -25.22
CA ARG A 38 -13.64 -31.98 -25.00
C ARG A 38 -14.05 -32.46 -23.61
N ARG A 39 -13.14 -32.88 -22.77
CA ARG A 39 -13.41 -33.20 -21.34
C ARG A 39 -12.73 -32.21 -20.41
N SER A 40 -13.03 -30.92 -20.56
CA SER A 40 -12.94 -30.00 -19.46
C SER A 40 -14.02 -30.37 -18.46
N PRO A 41 -13.71 -30.55 -17.17
CA PRO A 41 -14.76 -30.68 -16.17
C PRO A 41 -15.64 -29.44 -16.32
N GLN A 42 -16.96 -29.64 -16.45
CA GLN A 42 -17.91 -28.59 -16.19
C GLN A 42 -17.61 -28.10 -14.77
N ALA A 43 -16.80 -27.03 -14.67
CA ALA A 43 -16.78 -26.23 -13.48
C ALA A 43 -18.23 -25.83 -13.23
N SER A 44 -18.77 -26.30 -12.12
CA SER A 44 -20.03 -25.86 -11.59
C SER A 44 -20.10 -24.34 -11.83
N ARG A 45 -21.15 -23.93 -12.51
CA ARG A 45 -21.52 -22.54 -12.73
C ARG A 45 -21.93 -22.01 -11.35
N GLY A 46 -20.92 -21.84 -10.47
CA GLY A 46 -21.03 -21.07 -9.25
C GLY A 46 -21.39 -19.66 -9.70
N GLU A 47 -22.38 -19.12 -9.07
CA GLU A 47 -22.85 -17.76 -9.20
C GLU A 47 -21.67 -16.84 -9.45
N ARG A 48 -21.61 -16.27 -10.67
CA ARG A 48 -20.85 -15.06 -10.89
C ARG A 48 -21.53 -14.01 -10.02
N ASN A 49 -21.03 -13.86 -8.79
CA ASN A 49 -21.14 -12.59 -8.12
C ASN A 49 -20.54 -11.59 -9.11
N ASP A 50 -21.34 -10.71 -9.65
CA ASP A 50 -20.91 -9.52 -10.37
C ASP A 50 -20.21 -8.60 -9.33
N LYS A 51 -19.04 -9.05 -8.85
CA LYS A 51 -18.11 -8.17 -8.18
C LYS A 51 -17.70 -7.15 -9.24
N LYS A 52 -18.13 -5.91 -9.07
CA LYS A 52 -17.62 -4.76 -9.81
C LYS A 52 -16.10 -4.92 -9.86
N ASP A 53 -15.56 -4.89 -11.07
CA ASP A 53 -14.11 -4.88 -11.28
C ASP A 53 -13.61 -3.55 -10.70
N THR A 54 -13.09 -3.62 -9.48
CA THR A 54 -12.69 -2.45 -8.67
C THR A 54 -11.36 -1.87 -9.12
N GLY A 55 -10.71 -2.48 -10.12
CA GLY A 55 -9.38 -2.08 -10.57
C GLY A 55 -8.26 -2.36 -9.55
N LEU A 56 -8.60 -2.80 -8.33
CA LEU A 56 -7.63 -3.21 -7.33
C LEU A 56 -7.32 -4.70 -7.47
N PRO A 57 -6.05 -5.11 -7.47
CA PRO A 57 -5.67 -6.50 -7.58
C PRO A 57 -6.22 -7.31 -6.39
N GLU A 58 -6.80 -8.48 -6.69
CA GLU A 58 -7.16 -9.43 -5.63
C GLU A 58 -5.88 -10.01 -5.01
N LEU A 59 -5.89 -10.11 -3.67
CA LEU A 59 -4.79 -10.72 -2.94
C LEU A 59 -4.66 -12.19 -3.30
N THR A 60 -3.47 -12.60 -3.70
CA THR A 60 -3.14 -14.02 -3.82
C THR A 60 -3.07 -14.67 -2.44
N VAL A 61 -3.40 -15.95 -2.33
CA VAL A 61 -3.29 -16.72 -1.08
C VAL A 61 -1.89 -16.58 -0.46
N ARG A 62 -0.84 -16.56 -1.28
CA ARG A 62 0.54 -16.35 -0.82
C ARG A 62 0.74 -14.97 -0.20
N ALA A 63 0.15 -13.93 -0.77
CA ALA A 63 0.24 -12.58 -0.20
C ALA A 63 -0.53 -12.47 1.12
N GLN A 64 -1.67 -13.16 1.24
CA GLN A 64 -2.42 -13.27 2.50
C GLN A 64 -1.59 -13.99 3.56
N ASP A 65 -1.03 -15.17 3.27
CA ASP A 65 -0.17 -15.91 4.20
C ASP A 65 1.06 -15.12 4.65
N MET A 66 1.68 -14.37 3.73
CA MET A 66 2.81 -13.50 4.07
C MET A 66 2.38 -12.36 5.00
N ASN A 67 1.22 -11.77 4.75
CA ASN A 67 0.69 -10.69 5.58
C ASN A 67 0.37 -11.19 6.99
N GLU A 68 -0.23 -12.37 7.14
CA GLU A 68 -0.50 -12.99 8.44
C GLU A 68 0.79 -13.25 9.23
N ARG A 69 1.85 -13.76 8.59
CA ARG A 69 3.15 -13.98 9.24
C ARG A 69 3.84 -12.70 9.70
N LEU A 70 3.62 -11.61 8.98
CA LEU A 70 4.20 -10.31 9.31
C LEU A 70 3.39 -9.53 10.35
N THR A 71 2.21 -10.04 10.75
CA THR A 71 1.35 -9.49 11.80
C THR A 71 1.79 -9.95 13.20
N GLN A 72 3.09 -10.06 13.46
CA GLN A 72 3.56 -10.45 14.79
C GLN A 72 3.19 -9.40 15.82
N GLU A 73 2.63 -9.85 16.94
CA GLU A 73 2.33 -8.99 18.06
C GLU A 73 3.63 -8.47 18.70
N ILE A 74 3.75 -7.15 18.75
CA ILE A 74 4.89 -6.47 19.41
C ILE A 74 4.66 -6.25 20.91
N GLY A 75 3.52 -6.70 21.43
CA GLY A 75 3.14 -6.49 22.84
C GLY A 75 4.10 -7.06 23.88
N TYR A 76 4.96 -8.00 23.48
CA TYR A 76 5.97 -8.63 24.37
C TYR A 76 7.37 -8.01 24.27
N ALA A 77 7.54 -6.95 23.47
CA ALA A 77 8.82 -6.28 23.34
C ALA A 77 9.26 -5.68 24.69
N ARG A 78 10.46 -6.00 25.16
CA ARG A 78 11.01 -5.41 26.42
C ARG A 78 11.37 -3.95 26.27
N TRP A 79 11.66 -3.51 25.08
CA TRP A 79 11.89 -2.12 24.74
C TRP A 79 11.06 -1.77 23.51
N MET A 80 10.27 -0.74 23.64
CA MET A 80 9.45 -0.20 22.57
C MET A 80 9.29 1.30 22.74
N ARG A 81 9.31 2.03 21.64
CA ARG A 81 9.03 3.47 21.60
C ARG A 81 8.10 3.80 20.47
N ILE A 82 7.00 4.47 20.78
CA ILE A 82 6.04 4.92 19.76
C ILE A 82 6.44 6.32 19.30
N ILE A 83 6.53 6.48 17.99
CA ILE A 83 6.92 7.71 17.30
C ILE A 83 5.82 8.06 16.30
N TYR A 84 5.49 9.33 16.23
CA TYR A 84 4.59 9.88 15.22
C TYR A 84 5.40 10.79 14.30
N ARG A 85 5.32 10.51 13.00
CA ARG A 85 5.99 11.32 11.98
C ARG A 85 4.97 11.99 11.09
N GLN A 86 5.27 13.21 10.68
CA GLN A 86 4.60 13.86 9.57
C GLN A 86 5.42 13.63 8.30
N VAL A 87 4.82 12.96 7.34
CA VAL A 87 5.39 12.66 6.02
C VAL A 87 4.80 13.68 5.05
N ASP A 88 5.58 14.69 4.68
CA ASP A 88 5.19 15.72 3.72
C ASP A 88 5.39 15.19 2.29
N LEU A 89 4.30 15.08 1.54
CA LEU A 89 4.28 14.55 0.18
C LEU A 89 4.83 15.53 -0.86
N MET A 90 5.01 16.80 -0.48
CA MET A 90 5.63 17.81 -1.36
C MET A 90 7.15 17.67 -1.41
N LYS A 91 7.75 16.92 -0.49
CA LYS A 91 9.16 16.56 -0.57
C LYS A 91 9.39 15.56 -1.71
N GLU A 92 10.46 15.76 -2.49
CA GLU A 92 10.78 14.93 -3.67
C GLU A 92 10.83 13.44 -3.34
N GLN A 93 11.42 13.08 -2.21
CA GLN A 93 11.51 11.70 -1.75
C GLN A 93 10.14 11.04 -1.54
N ASN A 94 9.14 11.81 -1.13
CA ASN A 94 7.78 11.31 -0.83
C ASN A 94 6.82 11.39 -2.03
N ALA A 95 7.25 12.01 -3.12
CA ALA A 95 6.46 12.17 -4.34
C ALA A 95 5.83 10.87 -4.89
N PRO A 96 6.47 9.68 -4.76
CA PRO A 96 5.87 8.42 -5.18
C PRO A 96 4.53 8.06 -4.49
N LEU A 97 4.28 8.57 -3.29
CA LEU A 97 3.02 8.36 -2.59
C LEU A 97 1.92 9.36 -3.02
N TYR A 98 2.33 10.51 -3.58
CA TYR A 98 1.44 11.58 -4.01
C TYR A 98 0.98 11.47 -5.45
N TYR A 99 1.86 11.03 -6.36
CA TYR A 99 1.56 10.92 -7.77
C TYR A 99 1.18 9.49 -8.18
N PRO A 100 0.23 9.38 -9.14
CA PRO A 100 -0.53 10.43 -9.83
C PRO A 100 -1.68 10.97 -8.96
N THR A 101 -1.95 12.28 -9.03
CA THR A 101 -3.04 12.92 -8.30
C THR A 101 -4.43 12.54 -8.82
N ARG A 102 -4.48 11.98 -10.03
CA ARG A 102 -5.68 11.36 -10.61
C ARG A 102 -5.33 9.98 -11.12
N PRO A 103 -6.20 8.99 -10.99
CA PRO A 103 -5.95 7.66 -11.52
C PRO A 103 -5.58 7.71 -12.99
N MET A 104 -4.46 7.08 -13.37
CA MET A 104 -3.96 7.05 -14.74
C MET A 104 -3.31 5.70 -15.05
N ASN A 105 -3.76 5.05 -16.14
CA ASN A 105 -3.21 3.76 -16.58
C ASN A 105 -3.19 2.66 -15.48
N GLY A 106 -4.21 2.64 -14.62
CA GLY A 106 -4.28 1.69 -13.51
C GLY A 106 -3.38 2.03 -12.32
N GLN A 107 -2.70 3.18 -12.35
CA GLN A 107 -1.92 3.69 -11.23
C GLN A 107 -2.76 4.68 -10.43
N MET A 108 -2.66 4.58 -9.12
CA MET A 108 -3.31 5.46 -8.16
C MET A 108 -2.30 5.86 -7.08
N ASN A 109 -2.47 7.05 -6.52
CA ASN A 109 -1.72 7.43 -5.33
C ASN A 109 -2.29 6.74 -4.08
N LEU A 110 -1.56 6.84 -2.98
CA LEU A 110 -1.93 6.17 -1.73
C LEU A 110 -3.34 6.58 -1.25
N PHE A 111 -3.68 7.88 -1.33
CA PHE A 111 -5.00 8.35 -0.88
C PHE A 111 -6.12 7.81 -1.74
N SER A 112 -5.96 7.79 -3.07
CA SER A 112 -6.98 7.25 -3.99
C SER A 112 -7.22 5.74 -3.74
N VAL A 113 -6.17 4.97 -3.47
CA VAL A 113 -6.30 3.56 -3.09
C VAL A 113 -7.08 3.41 -1.78
N ILE A 114 -6.71 4.17 -0.75
CA ILE A 114 -7.41 4.15 0.55
C ILE A 114 -8.87 4.55 0.39
N PHE A 115 -9.13 5.63 -0.33
CA PHE A 115 -10.47 6.17 -0.52
C PHE A 115 -11.39 5.18 -1.26
N GLN A 116 -10.87 4.51 -2.29
CA GLN A 116 -11.59 3.47 -2.99
C GLN A 116 -11.90 2.28 -2.07
N LEU A 117 -10.94 1.82 -1.28
CA LEU A 117 -11.13 0.72 -0.32
C LEU A 117 -12.17 1.04 0.75
N LEU A 118 -12.23 2.28 1.21
CA LEU A 118 -13.26 2.76 2.14
C LEU A 118 -14.64 2.76 1.48
N GLY A 119 -14.75 3.28 0.25
CA GLY A 119 -15.99 3.28 -0.52
C GLY A 119 -16.53 1.88 -0.83
N GLU A 120 -15.65 0.90 -0.95
CA GLU A 120 -15.99 -0.51 -1.14
C GLU A 120 -16.22 -1.28 0.18
N ASN A 121 -16.15 -0.59 1.31
CA ASN A 121 -16.26 -1.15 2.66
C ASN A 121 -15.28 -2.31 2.94
N LYS A 122 -14.09 -2.28 2.29
CA LYS A 122 -13.05 -3.30 2.44
C LYS A 122 -12.14 -3.04 3.64
N ILE A 123 -12.00 -1.78 4.03
CA ILE A 123 -11.21 -1.34 5.19
C ILE A 123 -12.07 -0.45 6.08
N LYS A 124 -11.67 -0.36 7.35
CA LYS A 124 -12.35 0.45 8.35
C LYS A 124 -11.48 1.65 8.71
N ALA A 125 -12.08 2.83 8.79
CA ALA A 125 -11.46 4.04 9.27
C ALA A 125 -11.94 4.37 10.67
N TYR A 126 -11.08 5.02 11.46
CA TYR A 126 -11.35 5.42 12.83
C TYR A 126 -11.21 6.93 12.97
N GLU A 127 -12.00 7.51 13.87
CA GLU A 127 -11.99 8.96 14.08
C GLU A 127 -10.61 9.45 14.50
N TYR A 128 -10.25 10.63 14.00
CA TYR A 128 -9.11 11.36 14.53
C TYR A 128 -9.55 12.10 15.79
N LEU A 129 -8.99 11.67 16.92
CA LEU A 129 -9.19 12.30 18.22
C LEU A 129 -7.92 13.06 18.59
N ASP A 130 -8.07 14.29 19.07
CA ASP A 130 -6.91 15.08 19.44
C ASP A 130 -6.29 14.53 20.73
N GLY A 131 -5.08 13.99 20.58
CA GLY A 131 -4.27 13.50 21.69
C GLY A 131 -4.23 11.99 21.88
N TYR A 132 -5.19 11.21 21.41
CA TYR A 132 -5.19 9.75 21.52
C TYR A 132 -5.82 9.06 20.31
N GLU A 133 -5.53 7.80 20.11
CA GLU A 133 -6.12 6.97 19.07
C GLU A 133 -6.72 5.72 19.71
N GLU A 134 -7.99 5.48 19.42
CA GLU A 134 -8.71 4.28 19.79
C GLU A 134 -9.24 3.59 18.51
N PHE A 135 -8.95 2.30 18.36
CA PHE A 135 -9.34 1.52 17.19
C PHE A 135 -10.43 0.51 17.59
N ASP A 136 -11.46 0.99 18.24
CA ASP A 136 -12.62 0.22 18.66
C ASP A 136 -13.87 0.52 17.81
N GLU A 137 -14.93 -0.23 18.03
CA GLU A 137 -16.19 -0.07 17.28
C GLU A 137 -16.89 1.26 17.57
N ALA A 138 -16.64 1.89 18.73
CA ALA A 138 -17.26 3.16 19.09
C ALA A 138 -16.70 4.34 18.30
N HIS A 139 -15.45 4.22 17.83
CA HIS A 139 -14.74 5.26 17.08
C HIS A 139 -14.66 4.97 15.58
N LEU A 140 -15.42 3.99 15.09
CA LEU A 140 -15.54 3.73 13.65
C LEU A 140 -16.26 4.90 12.98
N ILE A 141 -15.68 5.38 11.88
CA ILE A 141 -16.32 6.35 11.01
C ILE A 141 -16.94 5.65 9.81
N ASN A 142 -18.22 5.92 9.55
CA ASN A 142 -18.89 5.43 8.36
C ASN A 142 -18.45 6.23 7.13
N PHE A 143 -18.44 5.60 5.97
CA PHE A 143 -18.00 6.27 4.74
C PHE A 143 -18.86 7.50 4.42
N LYS A 144 -20.17 7.44 4.65
CA LYS A 144 -21.07 8.60 4.49
C LYS A 144 -20.69 9.76 5.39
N ASP A 145 -20.46 9.50 6.69
CA ASP A 145 -20.09 10.51 7.67
C ASP A 145 -18.73 11.16 7.31
N LEU A 146 -17.83 10.35 6.71
CA LEU A 146 -16.56 10.86 6.19
C LEU A 146 -16.78 11.81 5.01
N LEU A 147 -17.63 11.45 4.04
CA LEU A 147 -17.95 12.31 2.90
C LEU A 147 -18.56 13.62 3.35
N ASP A 148 -19.54 13.59 4.25
CA ASP A 148 -20.20 14.77 4.80
C ASP A 148 -19.23 15.66 5.60
N ARG A 149 -18.36 15.05 6.43
CA ARG A 149 -17.40 15.77 7.29
C ARG A 149 -16.36 16.55 6.49
N PHE A 150 -15.92 15.99 5.34
CA PHE A 150 -14.92 16.61 4.48
C PHE A 150 -15.52 17.32 3.25
N TYR A 151 -16.85 17.48 3.20
CA TYR A 151 -17.58 18.16 2.12
C TYR A 151 -17.30 17.57 0.74
N ILE A 152 -17.14 16.24 0.66
CA ILE A 152 -16.93 15.54 -0.61
C ILE A 152 -18.28 15.31 -1.26
N LEU A 153 -18.43 15.76 -2.51
CA LEU A 153 -19.70 15.61 -3.24
C LEU A 153 -19.90 14.16 -3.68
N TYR A 154 -21.10 13.64 -3.45
CA TYR A 154 -21.49 12.29 -3.82
C TYR A 154 -22.95 12.18 -4.24
N GLU A 155 -23.25 11.14 -5.03
CA GLU A 155 -24.62 10.73 -5.33
C GLU A 155 -24.91 9.43 -4.59
N GLU A 156 -25.99 9.42 -3.81
CA GLU A 156 -26.44 8.24 -3.09
C GLU A 156 -27.37 7.42 -3.97
N ILE A 157 -26.98 6.20 -4.32
CA ILE A 157 -27.83 5.25 -5.03
C ILE A 157 -28.42 4.30 -3.99
N PRO A 158 -29.75 4.31 -3.80
CA PRO A 158 -30.39 3.43 -2.84
C PRO A 158 -30.17 1.95 -3.23
N GLY A 159 -29.73 1.15 -2.27
CA GLY A 159 -29.60 -0.29 -2.42
C GLY A 159 -30.96 -0.96 -2.63
N ARG A 160 -30.95 -2.20 -3.13
CA ARG A 160 -32.16 -3.04 -3.15
C ARG A 160 -32.58 -3.38 -1.72
N ALA A 161 -33.82 -3.84 -1.55
CA ALA A 161 -34.33 -4.18 -0.22
C ALA A 161 -33.37 -5.12 0.54
N GLY A 162 -32.71 -4.59 1.61
CA GLY A 162 -31.75 -5.29 2.44
C GLY A 162 -30.27 -5.06 2.09
N GLU A 163 -29.96 -4.27 1.06
CA GLU A 163 -28.60 -3.86 0.70
C GLU A 163 -28.32 -2.43 1.18
N GLU A 164 -27.08 -2.17 1.56
CA GLU A 164 -26.63 -0.82 1.92
C GLU A 164 -26.61 0.09 0.68
N PRO A 165 -26.85 1.41 0.84
CA PRO A 165 -26.75 2.36 -0.24
C PRO A 165 -25.31 2.42 -0.80
N THR A 166 -25.19 2.63 -2.10
CA THR A 166 -23.89 2.81 -2.76
C THR A 166 -23.69 4.29 -3.03
N PHE A 167 -22.49 4.79 -2.73
CA PHE A 167 -22.10 6.19 -2.97
C PHE A 167 -21.27 6.28 -4.25
N VAL A 168 -21.70 7.10 -5.19
CA VAL A 168 -20.99 7.39 -6.44
C VAL A 168 -20.35 8.76 -6.32
N ILE A 169 -19.03 8.82 -6.47
CA ILE A 169 -18.23 10.03 -6.36
C ILE A 169 -17.48 10.23 -7.67
N ASN A 170 -17.53 11.45 -8.21
CA ASN A 170 -16.74 11.76 -9.39
C ASN A 170 -15.25 11.80 -9.02
N GLU A 171 -14.37 11.34 -9.92
CA GLU A 171 -12.93 11.39 -9.70
C GLU A 171 -12.39 12.80 -9.40
N SER A 172 -13.05 13.84 -9.93
CA SER A 172 -12.70 15.24 -9.69
C SER A 172 -12.99 15.71 -8.26
N ASP A 173 -13.92 15.05 -7.58
CA ASP A 173 -14.40 15.45 -6.25
C ASP A 173 -13.62 14.71 -5.14
N ILE A 174 -12.81 13.72 -5.51
CA ILE A 174 -11.89 13.06 -4.58
C ILE A 174 -10.71 13.99 -4.28
N PRO A 175 -10.48 14.39 -3.02
CA PRO A 175 -9.48 15.39 -2.66
C PRO A 175 -8.05 14.82 -2.65
N ALA A 176 -7.70 13.97 -3.62
CA ALA A 176 -6.41 13.32 -3.67
C ALA A 176 -5.22 14.28 -3.86
N ALA A 177 -5.45 15.42 -4.52
CA ALA A 177 -4.45 16.48 -4.69
C ALA A 177 -4.31 17.37 -3.44
N ASP A 178 -5.33 17.39 -2.58
CA ASP A 178 -5.36 18.22 -1.38
C ASP A 178 -4.83 17.49 -0.15
N VAL A 179 -4.70 16.16 -0.23
CA VAL A 179 -3.99 15.37 0.79
C VAL A 179 -2.49 15.49 0.54
N ARG A 180 -1.83 16.43 1.25
CA ARG A 180 -0.42 16.78 1.05
C ARG A 180 0.52 16.18 2.10
N SER A 181 0.01 15.58 3.14
CA SER A 181 0.84 14.90 4.14
C SER A 181 0.10 13.76 4.82
N TYR A 182 0.88 12.89 5.48
CA TYR A 182 0.37 11.82 6.33
C TYR A 182 0.99 11.89 7.72
N TYR A 183 0.20 11.63 8.75
CA TYR A 183 0.78 11.18 10.01
C TYR A 183 1.00 9.67 9.94
N VAL A 184 2.20 9.25 10.34
CA VAL A 184 2.59 7.84 10.42
C VAL A 184 2.95 7.52 11.86
N LYS A 185 2.23 6.58 12.46
CA LYS A 185 2.47 6.06 13.80
C LYS A 185 3.35 4.83 13.70
N GLU A 186 4.53 4.88 14.30
CA GLU A 186 5.55 3.83 14.25
C GLU A 186 5.82 3.28 15.64
N ALA A 187 6.03 1.97 15.74
CA ALA A 187 6.62 1.34 16.90
C ALA A 187 8.05 0.91 16.58
N TRP A 188 8.99 1.49 17.28
CA TRP A 188 10.39 1.09 17.29
C TRP A 188 10.58 0.11 18.43
N TYR A 189 11.03 -1.11 18.18
CA TYR A 189 11.08 -2.15 19.19
C TYR A 189 12.24 -3.10 19.01
N PHE A 190 12.63 -3.75 20.10
CA PHE A 190 13.62 -4.80 20.06
C PHE A 190 12.93 -6.16 20.14
N ASP A 191 13.06 -6.91 19.03
CA ASP A 191 12.59 -8.30 18.95
C ASP A 191 13.62 -9.23 19.57
N GLN A 192 13.26 -9.82 20.71
CA GLN A 192 14.15 -10.74 21.44
C GLN A 192 14.29 -12.10 20.74
N ASN A 193 13.27 -12.53 19.99
CA ASN A 193 13.31 -13.83 19.33
C ASN A 193 14.34 -13.84 18.21
N ASN A 194 14.40 -12.74 17.47
CA ASN A 194 15.34 -12.58 16.36
C ASN A 194 16.58 -11.77 16.75
N SER A 195 16.65 -11.28 17.99
CA SER A 195 17.72 -10.36 18.46
C SER A 195 17.92 -9.19 17.50
N ALA A 196 16.84 -8.68 16.94
CA ALA A 196 16.84 -7.62 15.94
C ALA A 196 16.11 -6.38 16.45
N PHE A 197 16.62 -5.21 16.06
CA PHE A 197 15.93 -3.95 16.23
C PHE A 197 15.14 -3.66 14.95
N ASP A 198 13.84 -3.43 15.09
CA ASP A 198 12.96 -3.28 13.94
C ASP A 198 11.93 -2.16 14.17
N VAL A 199 11.28 -1.74 13.10
CA VAL A 199 10.26 -0.70 13.10
C VAL A 199 8.99 -1.20 12.43
N LYS A 200 7.89 -1.16 13.16
CA LYS A 200 6.57 -1.52 12.65
C LYS A 200 5.71 -0.26 12.52
N ILE A 201 5.12 -0.07 11.34
CA ILE A 201 4.10 0.96 11.16
C ILE A 201 2.79 0.43 11.73
N LEU A 202 2.20 1.19 12.65
CA LEU A 202 0.96 0.83 13.33
C LEU A 202 -0.27 1.40 12.65
N ALA A 203 -0.20 2.69 12.27
CA ALA A 203 -1.32 3.39 11.66
C ALA A 203 -0.85 4.56 10.81
N ILE A 204 -1.68 4.97 9.87
CA ILE A 204 -1.50 6.17 9.06
C ILE A 204 -2.76 7.03 9.12
N CYS A 205 -2.59 8.35 9.01
CA CYS A 205 -3.67 9.31 8.97
C CYS A 205 -3.42 10.30 7.83
N PRO A 206 -4.27 10.35 6.79
CA PRO A 206 -4.18 11.37 5.75
C PRO A 206 -4.50 12.75 6.33
N ILE A 207 -3.81 13.77 5.85
CA ILE A 207 -4.01 15.16 6.25
C ILE A 207 -4.43 15.97 5.05
N LEU A 208 -5.65 16.47 5.10
CA LEU A 208 -6.20 17.37 4.11
C LEU A 208 -5.63 18.77 4.31
N THR A 209 -5.13 19.37 3.24
CA THR A 209 -4.65 20.76 3.23
C THR A 209 -5.61 21.61 2.41
N SER A 210 -6.21 22.58 3.03
CA SER A 210 -7.08 23.55 2.36
C SER A 210 -6.40 24.91 2.33
N THR A 211 -6.40 25.55 1.17
CA THR A 211 -5.86 26.89 0.98
C THR A 211 -7.02 27.89 0.95
N GLY A 212 -7.17 28.67 1.99
CA GLY A 212 -8.17 29.71 2.09
C GLY A 212 -7.56 31.11 2.15
N ASP A 213 -8.41 32.14 2.27
CA ASP A 213 -8.01 33.56 2.34
C ASP A 213 -7.08 33.86 3.53
N MET A 214 -7.12 33.06 4.57
CA MET A 214 -6.28 33.21 5.78
C MET A 214 -5.00 32.35 5.76
N GLY A 215 -4.70 31.68 4.63
CA GLY A 215 -3.54 30.80 4.47
C GLY A 215 -3.90 29.34 4.37
N GLU A 216 -2.89 28.47 4.51
CA GLU A 216 -3.07 27.02 4.49
C GLU A 216 -3.55 26.52 5.86
N THR A 217 -4.61 25.72 5.83
CA THR A 217 -5.14 25.02 7.01
C THR A 217 -5.02 23.53 6.78
N THR A 218 -4.47 22.82 7.75
CA THR A 218 -4.31 21.36 7.70
C THR A 218 -5.31 20.70 8.63
N MET A 219 -5.98 19.65 8.14
CA MET A 219 -6.98 18.91 8.91
C MET A 219 -6.70 17.41 8.80
N PRO A 220 -6.30 16.75 9.90
CA PRO A 220 -6.23 15.29 9.93
C PRO A 220 -7.60 14.68 9.67
N MET A 221 -7.66 13.66 8.83
CA MET A 221 -8.94 13.10 8.38
C MET A 221 -9.42 11.97 9.29
N PHE A 222 -8.69 10.88 9.31
CA PHE A 222 -9.05 9.67 10.04
C PHE A 222 -7.82 8.77 10.21
N TRP A 223 -7.85 7.92 11.21
CA TRP A 223 -6.84 6.90 11.40
C TRP A 223 -7.17 5.60 10.67
N LEU A 224 -6.15 4.97 10.13
CA LEU A 224 -6.20 3.66 9.49
C LEU A 224 -5.13 2.76 10.11
N PRO A 225 -5.49 1.66 10.78
CA PRO A 225 -4.54 0.65 11.16
C PRO A 225 -3.80 0.13 9.91
N TYR A 226 -2.47 0.16 9.94
CA TYR A 226 -1.66 -0.16 8.75
C TYR A 226 -1.88 -1.60 8.26
N GLU A 227 -2.11 -2.51 9.17
CA GLU A 227 -2.37 -3.92 8.84
C GLU A 227 -3.64 -4.11 8.00
N ASN A 228 -4.64 -3.25 8.17
CA ASN A 228 -5.88 -3.33 7.40
C ASN A 228 -5.70 -2.91 5.93
N ILE A 229 -4.81 -1.97 5.66
CA ILE A 229 -4.54 -1.48 4.29
C ILE A 229 -3.41 -2.24 3.61
N ARG A 230 -2.49 -2.80 4.38
CA ARG A 230 -1.29 -3.48 3.91
C ARG A 230 -1.53 -4.55 2.85
N PRO A 231 -2.52 -5.46 2.99
CA PRO A 231 -2.82 -6.45 1.98
C PRO A 231 -3.04 -5.85 0.59
N TYR A 232 -3.64 -4.68 0.51
CA TYR A 232 -3.97 -4.01 -0.76
C TYR A 232 -2.78 -3.22 -1.30
N ILE A 233 -2.10 -2.43 -0.46
CA ILE A 233 -0.95 -1.63 -0.88
C ILE A 233 0.29 -2.46 -1.20
N SER A 234 0.37 -3.72 -0.72
CA SER A 234 1.42 -4.67 -1.08
C SER A 234 1.35 -5.16 -2.52
N ASN A 235 0.22 -4.95 -3.20
CA ASN A 235 0.03 -5.25 -4.62
C ASN A 235 -0.02 -3.98 -5.50
N SER A 236 0.05 -2.79 -4.90
CA SER A 236 0.02 -1.51 -5.60
C SER A 236 1.45 -1.05 -5.87
N TYR A 237 1.90 -1.21 -7.11
CA TYR A 237 3.24 -0.80 -7.52
C TYR A 237 3.32 0.71 -7.73
N ILE A 238 4.43 1.30 -7.33
CA ILE A 238 4.72 2.73 -7.49
C ILE A 238 6.02 2.98 -8.22
N MET A 239 6.08 4.10 -8.92
CA MET A 239 7.29 4.58 -9.56
C MET A 239 8.10 5.40 -8.54
N THR A 240 9.29 4.94 -8.21
CA THR A 240 10.16 5.58 -7.20
C THR A 240 11.25 6.47 -7.80
N SER A 241 11.33 6.56 -9.13
CA SER A 241 12.36 7.34 -9.82
C SER A 241 11.87 7.85 -11.17
N ASN A 242 12.17 9.10 -11.47
CA ASN A 242 11.93 9.69 -12.79
C ASN A 242 12.94 9.20 -13.85
N MET A 243 14.08 8.66 -13.41
CA MET A 243 15.14 8.16 -14.31
C MET A 243 14.94 6.71 -14.72
N ASN A 244 14.18 5.96 -13.91
CA ASN A 244 13.89 4.55 -14.15
C ASN A 244 12.41 4.28 -13.91
N ASN A 245 11.68 4.03 -14.96
CA ASN A 245 10.24 3.78 -14.91
C ASN A 245 9.87 2.32 -14.56
N ALA A 246 10.86 1.49 -14.20
CA ALA A 246 10.58 0.15 -13.70
C ALA A 246 9.94 0.23 -12.32
N MET A 247 8.68 -0.15 -12.23
CA MET A 247 7.93 -0.22 -10.96
C MET A 247 8.27 -1.54 -10.26
N THR A 248 9.33 -1.52 -9.46
CA THR A 248 9.83 -2.69 -8.73
C THR A 248 9.42 -2.69 -7.26
N PHE A 249 8.96 -1.55 -6.76
CA PHE A 249 8.53 -1.38 -5.36
C PHE A 249 7.02 -1.21 -5.30
N THR A 250 6.44 -1.83 -4.29
CA THR A 250 5.05 -1.59 -3.91
C THR A 250 4.97 -0.44 -2.90
N MET A 251 3.77 0.07 -2.64
CA MET A 251 3.57 1.06 -1.57
C MET A 251 3.96 0.49 -0.20
N ASP A 252 3.69 -0.81 0.06
CA ASP A 252 4.11 -1.47 1.30
C ASP A 252 5.63 -1.56 1.40
N ASP A 253 6.33 -1.94 0.31
CA ASP A 253 7.80 -1.93 0.29
C ASP A 253 8.37 -0.55 0.60
N TYR A 254 7.74 0.51 0.08
CA TYR A 254 8.16 1.89 0.30
C TYR A 254 8.11 2.26 1.77
N PHE A 255 7.03 1.91 2.45
CA PHE A 255 6.89 2.12 3.89
C PHE A 255 7.81 1.22 4.72
N ARG A 256 7.85 -0.07 4.43
CA ARG A 256 8.65 -1.05 5.19
C ARG A 256 10.16 -0.79 5.10
N ARG A 257 10.64 -0.39 3.93
CA ARG A 257 12.06 -0.03 3.73
C ARG A 257 12.37 1.38 4.19
N ARG A 258 11.38 2.09 4.74
CA ARG A 258 11.51 3.46 5.21
C ARG A 258 12.11 4.39 4.15
N MET A 259 11.63 4.26 2.91
CA MET A 259 12.07 5.09 1.80
C MET A 259 11.49 6.51 1.88
N PHE A 260 10.55 6.77 2.79
CA PHE A 260 9.96 8.07 3.03
C PHE A 260 10.80 8.92 3.97
N GLU A 261 10.71 10.24 3.82
CA GLU A 261 11.21 11.24 4.73
C GLU A 261 10.07 11.80 5.58
N GLY A 262 10.22 11.78 6.90
CA GLY A 262 9.20 12.29 7.80
C GLY A 262 9.78 12.88 9.07
N ASP A 263 9.26 14.05 9.47
CA ASP A 263 9.67 14.78 10.65
C ASP A 263 8.92 14.25 11.90
N ILE A 264 9.62 14.04 13.01
CA ILE A 264 9.02 13.59 14.26
C ILE A 264 8.17 14.73 14.83
N ILE A 265 6.87 14.50 15.02
CA ILE A 265 5.94 15.48 15.59
C ILE A 265 5.55 15.17 17.04
N LYS A 266 5.58 13.88 17.42
CA LYS A 266 5.20 13.41 18.76
C LYS A 266 5.92 12.11 19.08
N THR A 267 6.23 11.90 20.32
CA THR A 267 6.56 10.57 20.87
C THR A 267 5.53 10.23 21.94
N GLN A 268 5.28 8.96 22.16
CA GLN A 268 4.45 8.57 23.31
C GLN A 268 5.17 9.01 24.59
N ASN A 269 4.56 9.90 25.35
CA ASN A 269 5.08 10.45 26.60
C ASN A 269 3.96 10.52 27.62
N LEU A 270 4.35 10.64 28.91
CA LEU A 270 3.40 10.63 30.04
C LEU A 270 2.34 11.73 29.97
N MET A 271 2.67 12.87 29.36
CA MET A 271 1.76 14.01 29.24
C MET A 271 0.95 13.96 27.94
N ASN A 272 1.25 13.01 27.06
CA ASN A 272 0.64 12.86 25.71
C ASN A 272 0.73 14.12 24.84
N LEU A 273 1.75 14.95 25.01
CA LEU A 273 1.92 16.21 24.30
C LEU A 273 2.75 16.05 23.01
N PRO A 274 2.38 16.76 21.93
CA PRO A 274 3.21 16.86 20.74
C PRO A 274 4.47 17.70 21.03
N LEU A 275 5.52 17.55 20.20
CA LEU A 275 6.79 18.26 20.37
C LEU A 275 6.59 19.79 20.36
N GLN A 276 5.72 20.29 19.50
CA GLN A 276 5.44 21.72 19.40
C GLN A 276 4.92 22.34 20.71
N ALA A 277 4.26 21.56 21.56
CA ALA A 277 3.72 22.06 22.82
C ALA A 277 4.80 22.45 23.83
N TYR A 278 5.99 21.80 23.77
CA TYR A 278 7.11 22.09 24.67
C TYR A 278 8.37 22.59 23.94
N CYS A 279 8.36 22.62 22.62
CA CYS A 279 9.40 23.20 21.77
C CYS A 279 8.83 24.35 20.94
N PRO A 280 8.65 25.55 21.49
CA PRO A 280 7.90 26.63 20.84
C PRO A 280 8.65 27.31 19.70
N THR A 281 9.98 27.12 19.59
CA THR A 281 10.79 27.71 18.53
C THR A 281 11.19 26.66 17.48
N PRO A 282 11.29 27.03 16.18
CA PRO A 282 11.71 26.08 15.15
C PRO A 282 13.06 25.41 15.44
N ASP A 283 14.00 26.14 16.03
CA ASP A 283 15.32 25.59 16.38
C ASP A 283 15.24 24.60 17.54
N SER A 284 14.43 24.87 18.58
CA SER A 284 14.21 23.93 19.67
C SER A 284 13.52 22.66 19.18
N LEU A 285 12.58 22.80 18.25
CA LEU A 285 11.87 21.66 17.65
C LEU A 285 12.85 20.77 16.86
N LYS A 286 13.67 21.36 15.99
CA LYS A 286 14.67 20.62 15.22
C LYS A 286 15.70 19.94 16.11
N ASN A 287 16.17 20.60 17.15
CA ASN A 287 17.12 20.02 18.11
C ASN A 287 16.49 18.83 18.85
N GLU A 288 15.22 18.93 19.24
CA GLU A 288 14.54 17.85 19.93
C GLU A 288 14.25 16.67 18.97
N GLN A 289 13.86 16.93 17.74
CA GLN A 289 13.72 15.91 16.69
C GLN A 289 15.05 15.17 16.47
N ALA A 290 16.16 15.90 16.31
CA ALA A 290 17.48 15.32 16.14
C ALA A 290 17.92 14.51 17.38
N ARG A 291 17.59 15.00 18.60
CA ARG A 291 17.86 14.29 19.85
C ARG A 291 17.13 12.95 19.91
N ILE A 292 15.85 12.95 19.54
CA ILE A 292 15.04 11.72 19.54
C ILE A 292 15.56 10.74 18.48
N GLU A 293 15.84 11.21 17.27
CA GLU A 293 16.43 10.40 16.19
C GLU A 293 17.77 9.79 16.60
N GLY A 294 18.62 10.61 17.24
CA GLY A 294 19.90 10.16 17.78
C GLY A 294 19.76 9.10 18.89
N GLN A 295 18.70 9.18 19.70
CA GLN A 295 18.41 8.16 20.72
C GLN A 295 17.96 6.83 20.11
N LEU A 296 17.14 6.87 19.05
CA LEU A 296 16.68 5.65 18.34
C LEU A 296 17.88 4.95 17.68
N THR A 297 18.68 5.68 16.91
CA THR A 297 19.86 5.11 16.25
C THR A 297 20.97 4.74 17.22
N GLY A 298 21.11 5.48 18.33
CA GLY A 298 22.06 5.19 19.39
C GLY A 298 21.71 3.90 20.16
N PHE A 299 20.43 3.66 20.41
CA PHE A 299 19.96 2.42 21.00
C PHE A 299 20.26 1.22 20.10
N GLU A 300 19.97 1.31 18.83
CA GLU A 300 20.31 0.27 17.85
C GLU A 300 21.80 -0.08 17.90
N LYS A 301 22.69 0.93 17.88
CA LYS A 301 24.13 0.73 17.97
C LYS A 301 24.56 0.08 19.28
N SER A 302 23.91 0.40 20.40
CA SER A 302 24.23 -0.17 21.72
C SER A 302 23.89 -1.65 21.85
N LEU A 303 23.01 -2.18 21.03
CA LEU A 303 22.68 -3.61 20.97
C LEU A 303 23.81 -4.45 20.38
N TRP A 304 24.63 -3.84 19.54
CA TRP A 304 25.79 -4.49 18.92
C TRP A 304 27.03 -4.21 19.77
N TYR A 305 27.30 -5.06 20.78
CA TYR A 305 28.51 -4.98 21.58
C TYR A 305 29.74 -5.13 20.68
N GLN A 306 30.50 -4.05 20.51
CA GLN A 306 31.85 -4.11 19.98
C GLN A 306 32.79 -4.27 21.17
N PRO A 307 33.51 -5.40 21.35
CA PRO A 307 34.54 -5.49 22.36
C PRO A 307 35.61 -4.45 22.04
N ASP A 308 35.89 -3.59 23.02
CA ASP A 308 36.98 -2.61 22.95
C ASP A 308 38.30 -3.34 22.66
N THR A 309 38.78 -3.21 21.46
CA THR A 309 40.09 -3.77 21.02
C THR A 309 41.26 -3.00 21.55
N THR A 310 41.05 -2.03 22.47
CA THR A 310 42.06 -1.13 22.99
C THR A 310 42.71 -1.55 24.30
N GLN A 311 42.42 -2.74 24.82
CA GLN A 311 43.11 -3.25 26.02
C GLN A 311 43.93 -4.51 25.76
N VAL A 312 44.84 -4.45 24.79
CA VAL A 312 46.01 -5.36 24.73
C VAL A 312 47.21 -4.52 24.28
N ALA A 313 47.85 -3.88 25.25
CA ALA A 313 49.23 -3.38 25.15
C ALA A 313 49.92 -3.60 26.48
#